data_611b0eb991767c19d0741f5677bc04c6
#
_entry.id   611b0eb991767c19d0741f5677bc04c6
#
_cell.length_a   1.000
_cell.length_b   1.000
_cell.length_c   1.000
_cell.angle_alpha   90.00
_cell.angle_beta   90.00
_cell.angle_gamma   90.00
#
_symmetry.space_group_name_H-M   'P 1'
#
loop_
_entity.id
_entity.type
_entity.pdbx_description
1 polymer ?
#
loop_
_entity_poly.entity_id
_entity_poly.type
_entity_poly.pdbx_seq_one_letter_code
_entity_poly.pdbx_strand_id
1 'polypeptide(L)'
;MLRSTAMAGLAVSMLIQPDYALAEIITGNKLHEYCQKYDARQFVYGYVTSVVDTSKFACVPPGVSVGQLADVVCRYLSNHPEKRHYDAASLAFGALNASFPCPKLPAAK
;
A
#
# COMPACT_ATOMS: atom_id res chain seq x y z
N MET A 1 42.50 2.02 41.71
CA MET A 1 42.33 1.94 41.19
C MET A 1 41.63 1.53 40.24
N LEU A 2 41.18 1.54 39.81
CA LEU A 2 40.69 1.25 39.01
C LEU A 2 39.82 1.16 38.31
N ARG A 3 39.44 1.08 37.88
CA ARG A 3 38.83 0.99 37.34
C ARG A 3 38.06 1.04 36.55
N SER A 4 37.47 1.03 36.33
CA SER A 4 36.71 1.36 35.78
C SER A 4 36.36 1.35 34.60
N THR A 5 36.41 1.47 34.19
CA THR A 5 36.38 1.54 32.94
C THR A 5 35.55 0.74 32.23
N ALA A 6 35.01 -0.11 32.52
CA ALA A 6 34.33 -0.94 31.70
C ALA A 6 33.18 -0.50 31.05
N MET A 7 32.55 0.34 31.37
CA MET A 7 31.40 0.65 30.85
C MET A 7 31.32 1.01 29.52
N ALA A 8 32.24 1.43 29.02
CA ALA A 8 32.18 1.95 27.73
C ALA A 8 31.47 1.13 26.68
N GLY A 9 31.71 -0.04 26.57
CA GLY A 9 31.26 -0.73 25.43
C GLY A 9 29.85 -0.99 25.34
N LEU A 10 29.15 -0.85 26.36
CA LEU A 10 27.87 -1.17 26.29
C LEU A 10 27.04 -0.45 25.40
N ALA A 11 27.11 0.75 25.44
CA ALA A 11 26.23 1.56 24.72
C ALA A 11 26.22 1.32 23.30
N VAL A 12 27.29 0.97 22.77
CA VAL A 12 27.38 0.89 21.37
C VAL A 12 26.49 -0.07 20.72
N SER A 13 26.37 -1.18 21.23
CA SER A 13 25.66 -2.18 20.49
C SER A 13 24.24 -1.88 20.24
N MET A 14 23.66 -1.09 21.01
CA MET A 14 22.33 -0.85 20.77
C MET A 14 22.04 0.01 19.69
N LEU A 15 22.95 0.79 19.33
CA LEU A 15 22.70 1.73 18.31
C LEU A 15 22.58 1.12 16.97
N ILE A 16 22.87 -0.11 16.86
CA ILE A 16 22.92 -0.66 15.56
C ILE A 16 21.70 -1.40 15.25
N GLN A 17 20.57 -0.89 15.46
CA GLN A 17 19.38 -1.57 15.13
C GLN A 17 18.92 -1.11 13.77
N PRO A 18 18.95 -1.94 12.80
CA PRO A 18 18.62 -1.55 11.44
C PRO A 18 17.15 -1.65 11.14
N ASP A 19 16.34 -1.15 11.97
CA ASP A 19 14.93 -1.28 11.74
C ASP A 19 14.45 -0.53 10.58
N TYR A 20 15.13 0.50 10.21
CA TYR A 20 14.70 1.30 9.13
C TYR A 20 14.66 0.56 7.83
N ALA A 21 15.30 -0.54 7.75
CA ALA A 21 15.40 -1.19 6.49
C ALA A 21 14.18 -1.98 6.16
N LEU A 22 13.30 -2.16 7.09
CA LEU A 22 12.26 -3.10 6.86
C LEU A 22 10.94 -2.45 6.66
N ALA A 23 10.82 -1.68 5.61
CA ALA A 23 9.52 -1.19 5.25
C ALA A 23 8.70 -2.38 4.84
N GLU A 24 7.68 -2.69 5.58
CA GLU A 24 6.84 -3.81 5.27
C GLU A 24 6.03 -3.53 4.05
N ILE A 25 6.08 -4.42 3.10
CA ILE A 25 5.21 -4.33 1.94
C ILE A 25 3.87 -4.88 2.36
N ILE A 26 2.85 -4.09 2.20
CA ILE A 26 1.50 -4.51 2.56
C ILE A 26 0.98 -5.45 1.48
N THR A 27 0.55 -6.62 1.87
CA THR A 27 -0.04 -7.59 0.95
C THR A 27 -1.51 -7.31 0.73
N GLY A 28 -2.05 -7.92 -0.30
CA GLY A 28 -3.49 -7.86 -0.53
C GLY A 28 -4.28 -8.42 0.63
N ASN A 29 -3.77 -9.46 1.30
CA ASN A 29 -4.44 -9.99 2.48
C ASN A 29 -4.54 -8.93 3.58
N LYS A 30 -3.48 -8.17 3.78
CA LYS A 30 -3.49 -7.15 4.82
C LYS A 30 -4.42 -6.00 4.45
N LEU A 31 -4.40 -5.58 3.20
CA LEU A 31 -5.31 -4.53 2.78
C LEU A 31 -6.76 -5.02 2.85
N HIS A 32 -7.02 -6.27 2.49
CA HIS A 32 -8.34 -6.84 2.59
C HIS A 32 -8.82 -6.83 4.05
N GLU A 33 -7.94 -7.17 4.98
CA GLU A 33 -8.27 -7.12 6.40
C GLU A 33 -8.68 -5.69 6.79
N TYR A 34 -7.94 -4.70 6.34
CA TYR A 34 -8.30 -3.31 6.64
C TYR A 34 -9.61 -2.90 5.98
N CYS A 35 -9.92 -3.44 4.82
CA CYS A 35 -11.20 -3.18 4.17
C CYS A 35 -12.39 -3.61 5.03
N GLN A 36 -12.18 -4.59 5.90
CA GLN A 36 -13.25 -5.13 6.70
C GLN A 36 -13.38 -4.47 8.06
N LYS A 37 -12.49 -3.55 8.40
CA LYS A 37 -12.50 -2.89 9.69
C LYS A 37 -12.95 -1.46 9.55
N TYR A 38 -14.00 -1.11 10.26
CA TYR A 38 -14.53 0.24 10.18
C TYR A 38 -13.50 1.28 10.60
N ASP A 39 -12.72 0.97 11.65
CA ASP A 39 -11.75 1.93 12.16
C ASP A 39 -10.48 2.03 11.31
N ALA A 40 -10.33 1.19 10.30
CA ALA A 40 -9.21 1.27 9.38
C ALA A 40 -9.57 1.93 8.06
N ARG A 41 -10.77 2.51 7.97
CA ARG A 41 -11.25 3.08 6.72
C ARG A 41 -10.34 4.20 6.21
N GLN A 42 -9.85 5.04 7.09
CA GLN A 42 -8.98 6.13 6.68
C GLN A 42 -7.67 5.63 6.10
N PHE A 43 -7.17 4.53 6.63
CA PHE A 43 -5.96 3.93 6.06
C PHE A 43 -6.24 3.48 4.63
N VAL A 44 -7.35 2.80 4.40
CA VAL A 44 -7.68 2.32 3.05
C VAL A 44 -7.81 3.49 2.09
N TYR A 45 -8.48 4.56 2.52
CA TYR A 45 -8.66 5.74 1.68
C TYR A 45 -7.31 6.34 1.29
N GLY A 46 -6.42 6.53 2.25
CA GLY A 46 -5.10 7.08 1.97
C GLY A 46 -4.28 6.18 1.09
N TYR A 47 -4.34 4.88 1.34
CA TYR A 47 -3.58 3.92 0.56
C TYR A 47 -4.03 3.93 -0.92
N VAL A 48 -5.32 3.86 -1.14
CA VAL A 48 -5.87 3.82 -2.50
C VAL A 48 -5.61 5.15 -3.21
N THR A 49 -5.75 6.25 -2.51
CA THR A 49 -5.46 7.55 -3.09
C THR A 49 -4.01 7.66 -3.51
N SER A 50 -3.09 7.12 -2.71
CA SER A 50 -1.69 7.17 -3.06
C SER A 50 -1.39 6.33 -4.31
N VAL A 51 -2.08 5.24 -4.48
CA VAL A 51 -1.92 4.43 -5.69
C VAL A 51 -2.37 5.21 -6.92
N VAL A 52 -3.50 5.91 -6.81
CA VAL A 52 -3.98 6.73 -7.92
C VAL A 52 -3.00 7.86 -8.23
N ASP A 53 -2.51 8.53 -7.18
CA ASP A 53 -1.61 9.66 -7.37
C ASP A 53 -0.29 9.28 -8.01
N THR A 54 0.17 8.08 -7.76
CA THR A 54 1.45 7.63 -8.29
C THR A 54 1.31 6.85 -9.59
N SER A 55 0.07 6.46 -9.95
CA SER A 55 -0.16 5.67 -11.14
C SER A 55 -0.53 6.60 -12.28
N LYS A 56 0.09 6.42 -13.42
CA LYS A 56 -0.24 7.21 -14.59
C LYS A 56 -1.13 6.46 -15.56
N PHE A 57 -1.57 5.28 -15.18
CA PHE A 57 -2.30 4.42 -16.11
C PHE A 57 -3.76 4.23 -15.74
N ALA A 58 -4.15 4.60 -14.53
CA ALA A 58 -5.55 4.56 -14.16
C ALA A 58 -6.15 5.94 -14.43
N CYS A 59 -7.22 5.96 -15.19
CA CYS A 59 -7.84 7.22 -15.59
C CYS A 59 -9.16 7.40 -14.89
N VAL A 60 -9.07 7.84 -13.64
CA VAL A 60 -10.25 8.03 -12.81
C VAL A 60 -10.98 9.29 -13.28
N PRO A 61 -12.23 9.18 -13.68
CA PRO A 61 -12.94 10.37 -14.15
C PRO A 61 -13.29 11.32 -13.02
N PRO A 62 -13.52 12.58 -13.34
CA PRO A 62 -13.95 13.53 -12.32
C PRO A 62 -15.25 13.09 -11.68
N GLY A 63 -15.40 13.35 -10.41
CA GLY A 63 -16.60 13.01 -9.69
C GLY A 63 -16.57 11.69 -8.97
N VAL A 64 -15.53 10.88 -9.21
CA VAL A 64 -15.39 9.63 -8.46
C VAL A 64 -14.81 9.96 -7.09
N SER A 65 -15.48 9.53 -6.03
CA SER A 65 -15.03 9.83 -4.69
C SER A 65 -13.97 8.85 -4.23
N VAL A 66 -13.22 9.22 -3.20
CA VAL A 66 -12.24 8.32 -2.60
C VAL A 66 -12.93 7.07 -2.07
N GLY A 67 -14.13 7.23 -1.52
CA GLY A 67 -14.90 6.06 -1.06
C GLY A 67 -15.22 5.10 -2.19
N GLN A 68 -15.55 5.61 -3.37
CA GLN A 68 -15.80 4.74 -4.51
C GLN A 68 -14.53 4.02 -4.95
N LEU A 69 -13.40 4.71 -4.93
CA LEU A 69 -12.14 4.07 -5.27
C LEU A 69 -11.82 2.96 -4.28
N ALA A 70 -12.02 3.22 -3.00
CA ALA A 70 -11.80 2.21 -1.98
C ALA A 70 -12.73 1.02 -2.17
N ASP A 71 -13.98 1.28 -2.52
CA ASP A 71 -14.94 0.20 -2.75
C ASP A 71 -14.52 -0.68 -3.93
N VAL A 72 -13.99 -0.08 -4.99
CA VAL A 72 -13.52 -0.84 -6.14
C VAL A 72 -12.38 -1.76 -5.73
N VAL A 73 -11.41 -1.23 -4.99
CA VAL A 73 -10.26 -2.02 -4.58
C VAL A 73 -10.68 -3.11 -3.58
N CYS A 74 -11.48 -2.76 -2.60
CA CYS A 74 -11.90 -3.72 -1.58
C CYS A 74 -12.75 -4.84 -2.17
N ARG A 75 -13.60 -4.52 -3.14
CA ARG A 75 -14.39 -5.54 -3.81
C ARG A 75 -13.50 -6.47 -4.63
N TYR A 76 -12.50 -5.91 -5.30
CA TYR A 76 -11.57 -6.72 -6.06
C TYR A 76 -10.86 -7.71 -5.14
N LEU A 77 -10.37 -7.23 -4.00
CA LEU A 77 -9.67 -8.10 -3.06
C LEU A 77 -10.59 -9.19 -2.51
N SER A 78 -11.84 -8.84 -2.26
CA SER A 78 -12.80 -9.82 -1.77
C SER A 78 -13.07 -10.90 -2.81
N ASN A 79 -13.12 -10.54 -4.07
CA ASN A 79 -13.44 -11.47 -5.15
C ASN A 79 -12.24 -12.26 -5.66
N HIS A 80 -11.04 -11.92 -5.24
CA HIS A 80 -9.84 -12.58 -5.73
C HIS A 80 -8.96 -13.10 -4.59
N PRO A 81 -9.48 -14.03 -3.79
CA PRO A 81 -8.68 -14.56 -2.68
C PRO A 81 -7.39 -15.22 -3.15
N GLU A 82 -7.38 -15.73 -4.37
CA GLU A 82 -6.20 -16.41 -4.91
C GLU A 82 -5.05 -15.45 -5.19
N LYS A 83 -5.31 -14.14 -5.20
CA LYS A 83 -4.29 -13.15 -5.49
C LYS A 83 -3.86 -12.33 -4.28
N ARG A 84 -4.50 -12.51 -3.15
CA ARG A 84 -4.26 -11.63 -2.01
C ARG A 84 -2.88 -11.76 -1.38
N HIS A 85 -2.11 -12.77 -1.75
CA HIS A 85 -0.74 -12.88 -1.26
C HIS A 85 0.23 -11.97 -2.02
N TYR A 86 -0.20 -11.38 -3.13
CA TYR A 86 0.62 -10.41 -3.84
C TYR A 86 0.60 -9.06 -3.13
N ASP A 87 1.47 -8.15 -3.53
CA ASP A 87 1.52 -6.84 -2.89
C ASP A 87 0.26 -6.03 -3.18
N ALA A 88 -0.17 -5.30 -2.17
CA ALA A 88 -1.43 -4.59 -2.24
C ALA A 88 -1.42 -3.49 -3.30
N ALA A 89 -0.29 -2.83 -3.51
CA ALA A 89 -0.23 -1.74 -4.47
C ALA A 89 -0.50 -2.23 -5.88
N SER A 90 0.09 -3.35 -6.26
CA SER A 90 -0.15 -3.93 -7.58
C SER A 90 -1.59 -4.38 -7.75
N LEU A 91 -2.16 -4.95 -6.71
CA LEU A 91 -3.55 -5.38 -6.77
C LEU A 91 -4.50 -4.19 -6.85
N ALA A 92 -4.23 -3.15 -6.08
CA ALA A 92 -5.04 -1.95 -6.11
C ALA A 92 -4.95 -1.27 -7.48
N PHE A 93 -3.73 -1.18 -8.01
CA PHE A 93 -3.56 -0.61 -9.34
C PHE A 93 -4.33 -1.42 -10.38
N GLY A 94 -4.22 -2.74 -10.33
CA GLY A 94 -4.92 -3.60 -11.28
C GLY A 94 -6.42 -3.44 -11.18
N ALA A 95 -6.96 -3.36 -9.96
CA ALA A 95 -8.38 -3.19 -9.75
C ALA A 95 -8.87 -1.85 -10.31
N LEU A 96 -8.12 -0.79 -10.04
CA LEU A 96 -8.48 0.54 -10.52
C LEU A 96 -8.36 0.65 -12.03
N ASN A 97 -7.31 0.07 -12.58
CA ASN A 97 -7.12 0.11 -14.02
C ASN A 97 -8.21 -0.69 -14.76
N ALA A 98 -8.68 -1.77 -14.16
CA ALA A 98 -9.75 -2.55 -14.76
C ALA A 98 -11.08 -1.79 -14.73
N SER A 99 -11.33 -1.03 -13.66
CA SER A 99 -12.56 -0.28 -13.52
C SER A 99 -12.53 1.08 -14.22
N PHE A 100 -11.35 1.68 -14.33
CA PHE A 100 -11.19 3.00 -14.93
C PHE A 100 -10.04 2.98 -15.93
N PRO A 101 -10.20 2.22 -17.02
CA PRO A 101 -9.10 2.11 -17.98
C PRO A 101 -8.93 3.42 -18.72
N CYS A 102 -7.69 3.74 -19.04
CA CYS A 102 -7.42 4.91 -19.86
C CYS A 102 -7.81 4.61 -21.30
N PRO A 103 -8.35 5.59 -22.00
CA PRO A 103 -8.66 5.40 -23.40
C PRO A 103 -7.40 5.08 -24.18
N LYS A 104 -7.50 4.20 -25.14
CA LYS A 104 -6.37 3.92 -26.00
C LYS A 104 -6.10 5.13 -26.87
N LEU A 105 -4.82 5.45 -27.00
CA LEU A 105 -4.47 6.52 -27.91
C LEU A 105 -4.77 6.08 -29.33
N PRO A 106 -5.19 7.00 -30.19
CA PRO A 106 -5.41 6.65 -31.57
C PRO A 106 -4.12 6.17 -32.20
N ALA A 107 -4.22 5.23 -33.11
CA ALA A 107 -3.04 4.72 -33.77
C ALA A 107 -2.34 5.85 -34.50
N ALA A 108 -1.00 5.87 -34.41
CA ALA A 108 -0.24 6.86 -35.12
C ALA A 108 -0.40 6.62 -36.60
N LYS A 109 -0.45 7.66 -37.36
CA LYS A 109 -0.61 7.55 -38.80
C LYS A 109 0.58 8.04 -39.55
#